data_a6a9a4b6b1de3fee602f7f41bfeb0214
#
_entry.id   a6a9a4b6b1de3fee602f7f41bfeb0214
#
_cell.length_a   1.000
_cell.length_b   1.000
_cell.length_c   1.000
_cell.angle_alpha   90.00
_cell.angle_beta   90.00
_cell.angle_gamma   90.00
#
_symmetry.space_group_name_H-M   'P 1'
#
loop_
_entity.id
_entity.type
_entity.pdbx_description
1 polymer ?
#
loop_
_entity_poly.entity_id
_entity_poly.type
_entity_poly.pdbx_seq_one_letter_code
_entity_poly.pdbx_strand_id
1 'polypeptide(L)'
;SNLSREQLALWQEFAQKHLQEMEMEPFGNRYPKELSYGQQQRIAIARALAYPSPLLLMDEPFKGLDEALSHRIIERIREKQMKEERIILFTSHNPDEIRLLADEVIYL
;
A
#
# COMPACT_ATOMS: atom_id res chain seq x y z
N SER A 1 -4.08 20.77 14.27
CA SER A 1 -2.71 20.26 14.26
C SER A 1 -1.71 21.38 14.43
N ASN A 2 -0.54 21.07 14.96
CA ASN A 2 0.52 22.05 15.19
C ASN A 2 1.49 22.13 14.01
N LEU A 3 1.09 21.66 12.85
CA LEU A 3 1.96 21.69 11.67
C LEU A 3 1.97 23.08 11.02
N SER A 4 3.14 23.53 10.61
CA SER A 4 3.25 24.75 9.80
C SER A 4 2.65 24.50 8.42
N ARG A 5 2.41 25.58 7.65
CA ARG A 5 1.93 25.48 6.28
C ARG A 5 2.89 24.69 5.39
N GLU A 6 4.19 24.88 5.58
CA GLU A 6 5.20 24.15 4.82
C GLU A 6 5.19 22.66 5.15
N GLN A 7 5.09 22.31 6.42
CA GLN A 7 4.99 20.91 6.84
C GLN A 7 3.71 20.26 6.32
N LEU A 8 2.60 20.98 6.36
CA LEU A 8 1.34 20.47 5.85
C LEU A 8 1.40 20.22 4.34
N ALA A 9 2.02 21.15 3.59
CA ALA A 9 2.19 20.98 2.16
C ALA A 9 3.03 19.74 1.83
N LEU A 10 4.10 19.51 2.57
CA LEU A 10 4.95 18.33 2.40
C LEU A 10 4.18 17.03 2.67
N TRP A 11 3.36 17.01 3.72
CA TRP A 11 2.54 15.86 4.03
C TRP A 11 1.49 15.59 2.95
N GLN A 12 0.90 16.65 2.39
CA GLN A 12 -0.05 16.52 1.30
C GLN A 12 0.59 15.94 0.04
N GLU A 13 1.77 16.40 -0.32
CA GLU A 13 2.52 15.85 -1.46
C GLU A 13 2.86 14.38 -1.23
N PHE A 14 3.29 14.06 -0.04
CA PHE A 14 3.66 12.70 0.33
C PHE A 14 2.46 11.76 0.26
N ALA A 15 1.32 12.17 0.81
CA ALA A 15 0.08 11.40 0.77
C ALA A 15 -0.39 11.20 -0.67
N GLN A 16 -0.35 12.25 -1.48
CA GLN A 16 -0.79 12.20 -2.86
C GLN A 16 0.06 11.25 -3.68
N LYS A 17 1.37 11.26 -3.46
CA LYS A 17 2.29 10.34 -4.12
C LYS A 17 1.92 8.88 -3.83
N HIS A 18 1.65 8.56 -2.56
CA HIS A 18 1.30 7.19 -2.19
C HIS A 18 -0.06 6.76 -2.73
N LEU A 19 -1.03 7.67 -2.77
CA LEU A 19 -2.32 7.40 -3.38
C LEU A 19 -2.19 7.15 -4.88
N GLN A 20 -1.33 7.90 -5.55
CA GLN A 20 -1.04 7.69 -6.97
C GLN A 20 -0.44 6.31 -7.23
N GLU A 21 0.52 5.90 -6.41
CA GLU A 21 1.13 4.58 -6.51
C GLU A 21 0.10 3.45 -6.37
N MET A 22 -0.96 3.68 -5.62
CA MET A 22 -2.06 2.73 -5.43
C MET A 22 -3.24 2.97 -6.38
N GLU A 23 -3.09 3.86 -7.35
CA GLU A 23 -4.14 4.22 -8.31
C GLU A 23 -5.40 4.77 -7.63
N MET A 24 -5.21 5.54 -6.53
CA MET A 24 -6.30 6.05 -5.70
C MET A 24 -6.38 7.57 -5.65
N GLU A 25 -5.60 8.28 -6.44
CA GLU A 25 -5.57 9.74 -6.42
C GLU A 25 -6.97 10.38 -6.54
N PRO A 26 -7.85 9.92 -7.47
CA PRO A 26 -9.17 10.53 -7.58
C PRO A 26 -10.06 10.34 -6.36
N PHE A 27 -9.70 9.43 -5.45
CA PHE A 27 -10.50 9.09 -4.29
C PHE A 27 -9.91 9.63 -2.98
N GLY A 28 -8.85 10.41 -3.06
CA GLY A 28 -8.11 10.87 -1.87
C GLY A 28 -8.91 11.70 -0.89
N ASN A 29 -9.96 12.39 -1.36
CA ASN A 29 -10.79 13.24 -0.53
C ASN A 29 -12.07 12.55 -0.02
N ARG A 30 -12.24 11.29 -0.32
CA ARG A 30 -13.44 10.54 0.10
C ARG A 30 -13.24 9.89 1.47
N TYR A 31 -14.33 9.81 2.22
CA TYR A 31 -14.32 9.04 3.46
C TYR A 31 -14.28 7.55 3.14
N PRO A 32 -13.60 6.73 3.98
CA PRO A 32 -13.50 5.28 3.72
C PRO A 32 -14.83 4.58 3.49
N LYS A 33 -15.91 5.01 4.17
CA LYS A 33 -17.23 4.41 4.01
C LYS A 33 -17.86 4.64 2.64
N GLU A 34 -17.35 5.59 1.88
CA GLU A 34 -17.84 5.91 0.54
C GLU A 34 -17.13 5.12 -0.56
N LEU A 35 -16.18 4.27 -0.17
CA LEU A 35 -15.32 3.54 -1.08
C LEU A 35 -15.70 2.07 -1.13
N SER A 36 -15.44 1.41 -2.27
CA SER A 36 -15.56 -0.03 -2.37
C SER A 36 -14.52 -0.71 -1.47
N TYR A 37 -14.71 -2.01 -1.22
CA TYR A 37 -13.76 -2.78 -0.44
C TYR A 37 -12.35 -2.73 -1.03
N GLY A 38 -12.22 -2.94 -2.34
CA GLY A 38 -10.93 -2.87 -3.02
C GLY A 38 -10.27 -1.50 -2.93
N GLN A 39 -11.06 -0.43 -3.01
CA GLN A 39 -10.56 0.93 -2.85
C GLN A 39 -10.08 1.16 -1.43
N GLN A 40 -10.81 0.68 -0.43
CA GLN A 40 -10.40 0.75 0.97
C GLN A 40 -9.08 0.00 1.19
N GLN A 41 -8.92 -1.17 0.57
CA GLN A 41 -7.69 -1.95 0.63
C GLN A 41 -6.50 -1.18 0.08
N ARG A 42 -6.67 -0.53 -1.07
CA ARG A 42 -5.59 0.25 -1.68
C ARG A 42 -5.18 1.45 -0.82
N ILE A 43 -6.14 2.12 -0.17
CA ILE A 43 -5.83 3.20 0.76
C ILE A 43 -5.08 2.66 1.97
N ALA A 44 -5.48 1.51 2.49
CA ALA A 44 -4.80 0.88 3.62
C ALA A 44 -3.34 0.55 3.28
N ILE A 45 -3.09 0.02 2.08
CA ILE A 45 -1.73 -0.24 1.60
C ILE A 45 -0.93 1.07 1.50
N ALA A 46 -1.53 2.11 0.93
CA ALA A 46 -0.87 3.41 0.80
C ALA A 46 -0.47 3.99 2.15
N ARG A 47 -1.37 3.92 3.14
CA ARG A 47 -1.08 4.38 4.51
C ARG A 47 0.06 3.60 5.14
N ALA A 48 0.03 2.28 4.98
CA ALA A 48 1.07 1.41 5.54
C ALA A 48 2.44 1.73 4.94
N LEU A 49 2.49 1.89 3.62
CA LEU A 49 3.73 2.22 2.92
C LEU A 49 4.23 3.62 3.23
N ALA A 50 3.31 4.54 3.54
CA ALA A 50 3.67 5.91 3.87
C ALA A 50 4.35 6.01 5.24
N TYR A 51 4.06 5.11 6.15
CA TYR A 51 4.64 5.12 7.48
C TYR A 51 6.08 4.62 7.44
N PRO A 52 7.04 5.42 7.90
CA PRO A 52 8.47 5.03 7.85
C PRO A 52 8.77 4.02 8.95
N SER A 53 8.65 2.74 8.64
CA SER A 53 8.92 1.65 9.57
C SER A 53 9.84 0.62 8.91
N PRO A 54 10.83 0.08 9.64
CA PRO A 54 11.69 -0.97 9.08
C PRO A 54 10.95 -2.29 8.87
N LEU A 55 9.83 -2.50 9.56
CA LEU A 55 9.01 -3.70 9.42
C LEU A 55 7.57 -3.29 9.15
N LEU A 56 7.00 -3.80 8.08
CA LEU A 56 5.63 -3.56 7.69
C LEU A 56 4.86 -4.88 7.70
N LEU A 57 3.73 -4.91 8.40
CA LEU A 57 2.86 -6.07 8.47
C LEU A 57 1.59 -5.79 7.67
N MET A 58 1.23 -6.71 6.76
CA MET A 58 0.01 -6.58 5.97
C MET A 58 -0.74 -7.91 6.00
N ASP A 59 -2.01 -7.87 6.38
CA ASP A 59 -2.87 -9.06 6.44
C ASP A 59 -3.80 -9.07 5.23
N GLU A 60 -3.61 -10.06 4.34
CA GLU A 60 -4.40 -10.20 3.12
C GLU A 60 -4.57 -8.88 2.35
N PRO A 61 -3.45 -8.19 2.03
CA PRO A 61 -3.54 -6.82 1.53
C PRO A 61 -4.21 -6.68 0.16
N PHE A 62 -4.24 -7.75 -0.63
CA PHE A 62 -4.76 -7.70 -2.00
C PHE A 62 -6.16 -8.32 -2.12
N LYS A 63 -6.76 -8.70 -1.00
CA LYS A 63 -8.10 -9.27 -1.00
C LYS A 63 -9.10 -8.26 -1.56
N GLY A 64 -9.94 -8.73 -2.49
CA GLY A 64 -10.94 -7.87 -3.12
C GLY A 64 -10.46 -7.07 -4.32
N LEU A 65 -9.18 -7.16 -4.67
CA LEU A 65 -8.63 -6.54 -5.87
C LEU A 65 -8.67 -7.52 -7.04
N ASP A 66 -8.92 -7.02 -8.25
CA ASP A 66 -8.79 -7.87 -9.43
C ASP A 66 -7.33 -8.23 -9.69
N GLU A 67 -7.12 -9.28 -10.45
CA GLU A 67 -5.79 -9.86 -10.67
C GLU A 67 -4.83 -8.85 -11.30
N ALA A 68 -5.25 -8.16 -12.35
CA ALA A 68 -4.40 -7.21 -13.05
C ALA A 68 -3.98 -6.06 -12.15
N LEU A 69 -4.92 -5.53 -11.36
CA LEU A 69 -4.63 -4.46 -10.41
C LEU A 69 -3.70 -4.93 -9.30
N SER A 70 -3.94 -6.12 -8.75
CA SER A 70 -3.06 -6.70 -7.73
C SER A 70 -1.63 -6.80 -8.22
N HIS A 71 -1.44 -7.27 -9.44
CA HIS A 71 -0.10 -7.43 -10.03
C HIS A 71 0.60 -6.08 -10.20
N ARG A 72 -0.11 -5.05 -10.63
CA ARG A 72 0.48 -3.70 -10.76
C ARG A 72 0.88 -3.14 -9.40
N ILE A 73 0.04 -3.33 -8.39
CA ILE A 73 0.33 -2.85 -7.02
C ILE A 73 1.49 -3.61 -6.42
N ILE A 74 1.54 -4.93 -6.58
CA ILE A 74 2.65 -5.77 -6.10
C ILE A 74 3.97 -5.28 -6.70
N GLU A 75 3.99 -5.00 -7.99
CA GLU A 75 5.19 -4.51 -8.66
C GLU A 75 5.68 -3.20 -8.04
N ARG A 76 4.77 -2.29 -7.75
CA ARG A 76 5.10 -1.01 -7.09
C ARG A 76 5.61 -1.21 -5.67
N ILE A 77 5.02 -2.15 -4.94
CA ILE A 77 5.49 -2.50 -3.58
C ILE A 77 6.92 -3.03 -3.63
N ARG A 78 7.23 -3.91 -4.60
CA ARG A 78 8.57 -4.45 -4.75
C ARG A 78 9.59 -3.37 -5.07
N GLU A 79 9.27 -2.47 -5.98
CA GLU A 79 10.15 -1.35 -6.32
C GLU A 79 10.44 -0.48 -5.09
N LYS A 80 9.42 -0.21 -4.32
CA LYS A 80 9.54 0.61 -3.13
C LYS A 80 10.36 -0.08 -2.04
N GLN A 81 10.15 -1.37 -1.84
CA GLN A 81 10.89 -2.16 -0.88
C GLN A 81 12.39 -2.17 -1.19
N MET A 82 12.74 -2.32 -2.47
CA MET A 82 14.14 -2.32 -2.90
C MET A 82 14.83 -1.01 -2.62
N LYS A 83 14.11 0.11 -2.73
CA LYS A 83 14.68 1.44 -2.48
C LYS A 83 14.79 1.76 -0.99
N GLU A 84 13.86 1.30 -0.19
CA GLU A 84 13.74 1.68 1.22
C GLU A 84 14.30 0.65 2.20
N GLU A 85 14.77 -0.49 1.70
CA GLU A 85 15.34 -1.58 2.52
C GLU A 85 14.41 -2.01 3.66
N ARG A 86 13.12 -2.02 3.37
CA ARG A 86 12.10 -2.35 4.37
C ARG A 86 11.78 -3.83 4.34
N ILE A 87 11.55 -4.42 5.51
CA ILE A 87 11.04 -5.79 5.59
C ILE A 87 9.52 -5.74 5.54
N ILE A 88 8.94 -6.48 4.61
CA ILE A 88 7.48 -6.59 4.49
C ILE A 88 7.07 -8.02 4.80
N LEU A 89 6.20 -8.17 5.79
CA LEU A 89 5.59 -9.46 6.14
C LEU A 89 4.11 -9.38 5.79
N PHE A 90 3.64 -10.29 4.95
CA PHE A 90 2.24 -10.29 4.55
C PHE A 90 1.66 -11.69 4.54
N THR A 91 0.34 -11.78 4.71
CA THR A 91 -0.38 -13.04 4.58
C THR A 91 -1.11 -13.07 3.24
N SER A 92 -1.23 -14.24 2.65
CA SER A 92 -1.99 -14.43 1.42
C SER A 92 -2.34 -15.90 1.25
N HIS A 93 -3.50 -16.17 0.66
CA HIS A 93 -3.90 -17.51 0.22
C HIS A 93 -3.79 -17.65 -1.30
N ASN A 94 -3.33 -16.61 -1.99
CA ASN A 94 -3.21 -16.61 -3.44
C ASN A 94 -1.78 -16.96 -3.87
N PRO A 95 -1.56 -18.12 -4.52
CA PRO A 95 -0.22 -18.54 -4.91
C PRO A 95 0.51 -17.56 -5.83
N ASP A 96 -0.22 -16.86 -6.70
CA ASP A 96 0.40 -15.88 -7.61
C ASP A 96 0.92 -14.66 -6.87
N GLU A 97 0.19 -14.17 -5.87
CA GLU A 97 0.64 -13.06 -5.04
C GLU A 97 1.91 -13.44 -4.27
N ILE A 98 1.92 -14.65 -3.70
CA ILE A 98 3.07 -15.16 -2.97
C ILE A 98 4.28 -15.24 -3.90
N ARG A 99 4.11 -15.81 -5.09
CA ARG A 99 5.18 -15.97 -6.07
C ARG A 99 5.74 -14.63 -6.53
N LEU A 100 4.88 -13.65 -6.72
CA LEU A 100 5.28 -12.35 -7.26
C LEU A 100 5.92 -11.44 -6.20
N LEU A 101 5.50 -11.53 -4.95
CA LEU A 101 5.94 -10.59 -3.91
C LEU A 101 6.90 -11.19 -2.90
N ALA A 102 6.75 -12.45 -2.53
CA ALA A 102 7.53 -13.02 -1.44
C ALA A 102 8.92 -13.47 -1.88
N ASP A 103 9.93 -13.17 -1.08
CA ASP A 103 11.28 -13.72 -1.21
C ASP A 103 11.39 -15.02 -0.41
N GLU A 104 10.70 -15.10 0.72
CA GLU A 104 10.67 -16.28 1.58
C GLU A 104 9.21 -16.55 2.00
N VAL A 105 8.88 -17.83 2.15
CA VAL A 105 7.51 -18.24 2.51
C VAL A 105 7.58 -19.13 3.74
N ILE A 106 6.70 -18.82 4.73
CA ILE A 106 6.53 -19.63 5.92
C ILE A 106 5.11 -20.19 5.90
N TYR A 107 5.00 -21.51 6.01
CA TYR A 107 3.71 -22.19 6.07
C TYR A 107 3.37 -22.48 7.53
N LEU A 108 2.21 -22.02 7.94
CA LEU A 108 1.72 -22.20 9.31
C LEU A 108 0.70 -23.33 9.41
#